data_ac103aba89fd923c7dd465b4df4f7671
#
_entry.id   ac103aba89fd923c7dd465b4df4f7671
#
_cell.length_a   1.000
_cell.length_b   1.000
_cell.length_c   1.000
_cell.angle_alpha   90.00
_cell.angle_beta   90.00
_cell.angle_gamma   90.00
#
_symmetry.space_group_name_H-M   'P 1'
#
loop_
_entity.id
_entity.type
_entity.pdbx_description
1 polymer ?
#
loop_
_entity_poly.entity_id
_entity_poly.type
_entity_poly.pdbx_seq_one_letter_code
_entity_poly.pdbx_strand_id
1 'polypeptide(L)'
;GHEILQMTKEICNQYLFFMKKYRLPVEENFMENFSVSADNCADAAELFDYLTRRITTSYEKAARLKRQDENRPIRVVKKYVEEHFGEPLTLEELSQVVDLSPTYLSTIFKKDTGMTFLEYLSKVRMDMAKKLLKETNDTVADICGKVGYSDVRYFTKTFTKYAGLKPKEYRKLYS
;
A
#
# COMPACT_ATOMS: atom_id res chain seq x y z
N GLY A 1 -19.03 -43.02 2.18
CA GLY A 1 -17.70 -42.40 2.49
C GLY A 1 -16.89 -42.04 1.26
N HIS A 2 -16.70 -43.00 0.34
CA HIS A 2 -15.80 -42.83 -0.82
C HIS A 2 -16.26 -41.72 -1.79
N GLU A 3 -17.54 -41.62 -2.09
CA GLU A 3 -18.11 -40.57 -2.97
C GLU A 3 -17.93 -39.16 -2.40
N ILE A 4 -18.12 -39.00 -1.10
CA ILE A 4 -17.97 -37.68 -0.42
C ILE A 4 -16.52 -37.25 -0.45
N LEU A 5 -15.59 -38.15 -0.19
CA LEU A 5 -14.16 -37.85 -0.28
C LEU A 5 -13.74 -37.48 -1.71
N GLN A 6 -14.31 -38.12 -2.71
CA GLN A 6 -14.06 -37.77 -4.11
C GLN A 6 -14.60 -36.38 -4.48
N MET A 7 -15.80 -36.04 -4.01
CA MET A 7 -16.36 -34.69 -4.19
C MET A 7 -15.47 -33.62 -3.54
N THR A 8 -14.99 -33.82 -2.33
CA THR A 8 -14.13 -32.85 -1.65
C THR A 8 -12.77 -32.68 -2.35
N LYS A 9 -12.21 -33.74 -2.92
CA LYS A 9 -11.00 -33.65 -3.77
C LYS A 9 -11.25 -32.84 -5.04
N GLU A 10 -12.41 -33.00 -5.66
CA GLU A 10 -12.80 -32.22 -6.84
C GLU A 10 -12.93 -30.73 -6.51
N ILE A 11 -13.55 -30.39 -5.39
CA ILE A 11 -13.65 -29.00 -4.90
C ILE A 11 -12.24 -28.42 -4.67
N CYS A 12 -11.32 -29.17 -4.06
CA CYS A 12 -9.94 -28.76 -3.89
C CYS A 12 -9.24 -28.50 -5.24
N ASN A 13 -9.44 -29.37 -6.23
CA ASN A 13 -8.84 -29.19 -7.56
C ASN A 13 -9.38 -27.92 -8.26
N GLN A 14 -10.68 -27.67 -8.17
CA GLN A 14 -11.27 -26.43 -8.69
C GLN A 14 -10.75 -25.19 -7.96
N TYR A 15 -10.59 -25.26 -6.65
CA TYR A 15 -9.96 -24.21 -5.87
C TYR A 15 -8.51 -23.94 -6.34
N LEU A 16 -7.70 -24.95 -6.50
CA LEU A 16 -6.32 -24.82 -6.98
C LEU A 16 -6.24 -24.24 -8.39
N PHE A 17 -7.16 -24.66 -9.27
CA PHE A 17 -7.29 -24.08 -10.61
C PHE A 17 -7.63 -22.61 -10.56
N PHE A 18 -8.59 -22.20 -9.70
CA PHE A 18 -8.94 -20.80 -9.46
C PHE A 18 -7.71 -20.01 -8.98
N MET A 19 -6.99 -20.49 -7.98
CA MET A 19 -5.81 -19.83 -7.43
C MET A 19 -4.74 -19.61 -8.51
N LYS A 20 -4.48 -20.63 -9.33
CA LYS A 20 -3.54 -20.52 -10.46
C LYS A 20 -4.00 -19.51 -11.51
N LYS A 21 -5.29 -19.54 -11.90
CA LYS A 21 -5.87 -18.61 -12.87
C LYS A 21 -5.70 -17.15 -12.44
N TYR A 22 -5.86 -16.85 -11.16
CA TYR A 22 -5.76 -15.49 -10.60
C TYR A 22 -4.36 -15.18 -10.04
N ARG A 23 -3.37 -16.05 -10.29
CA ARG A 23 -1.99 -15.90 -9.82
C ARG A 23 -1.90 -15.66 -8.32
N LEU A 24 -2.70 -16.37 -7.55
CA LEU A 24 -2.67 -16.35 -6.10
C LEU A 24 -1.69 -17.42 -5.59
N PRO A 25 -0.83 -17.12 -4.61
CA PRO A 25 0.09 -18.11 -4.04
C PRO A 25 -0.69 -19.19 -3.28
N VAL A 26 -0.28 -20.45 -3.48
CA VAL A 26 -0.85 -21.62 -2.78
C VAL A 26 0.28 -22.35 -2.07
N GLU A 27 -0.02 -23.02 -0.99
CA GLU A 27 0.91 -23.93 -0.29
C GLU A 27 1.29 -25.09 -1.20
N GLU A 28 2.59 -25.42 -1.29
CA GLU A 28 3.09 -26.47 -2.19
C GLU A 28 2.40 -27.84 -1.97
N ASN A 29 2.12 -28.17 -0.72
CA ASN A 29 1.54 -29.46 -0.33
C ASN A 29 0.05 -29.37 0.07
N PHE A 30 -0.72 -28.44 -0.54
CA PHE A 30 -2.11 -28.22 -0.17
C PHE A 30 -2.96 -29.50 -0.24
N MET A 31 -2.84 -30.28 -1.34
CA MET A 31 -3.59 -31.52 -1.56
C MET A 31 -3.14 -32.66 -0.64
N GLU A 32 -1.84 -32.79 -0.39
CA GLU A 32 -1.30 -33.81 0.51
C GLU A 32 -1.77 -33.57 1.94
N ASN A 33 -1.64 -32.33 2.42
CA ASN A 33 -2.10 -31.92 3.75
C ASN A 33 -3.61 -32.07 3.90
N PHE A 34 -4.38 -31.78 2.84
CA PHE A 34 -5.83 -31.99 2.84
C PHE A 34 -6.15 -33.49 2.98
N SER A 35 -5.52 -34.35 2.17
CA SER A 35 -5.81 -35.79 2.18
C SER A 35 -5.51 -36.44 3.54
N VAL A 36 -4.35 -36.14 4.14
CA VAL A 36 -3.99 -36.67 5.46
C VAL A 36 -4.98 -36.23 6.55
N SER A 37 -5.43 -34.98 6.50
CA SER A 37 -6.40 -34.50 7.52
C SER A 37 -7.81 -34.99 7.26
N ALA A 38 -8.21 -35.16 6.00
CA ALA A 38 -9.52 -35.66 5.61
C ALA A 38 -9.74 -37.12 6.07
N ASP A 39 -8.70 -37.93 6.08
CA ASP A 39 -8.75 -39.32 6.55
C ASP A 39 -9.03 -39.42 8.08
N ASN A 40 -8.81 -38.35 8.83
CA ASN A 40 -9.07 -38.27 10.28
C ASN A 40 -10.46 -37.69 10.64
N CYS A 41 -11.26 -37.27 9.68
CA CYS A 41 -12.60 -36.73 9.96
C CYS A 41 -13.57 -37.87 10.28
N ALA A 42 -14.35 -37.72 11.36
CA ALA A 42 -15.26 -38.77 11.84
C ALA A 42 -16.48 -38.95 10.95
N ASP A 43 -16.94 -37.87 10.30
CA ASP A 43 -18.13 -37.89 9.43
C ASP A 43 -18.02 -36.85 8.30
N ALA A 44 -19.05 -36.81 7.44
CA ALA A 44 -19.13 -35.90 6.31
C ALA A 44 -19.24 -34.42 6.72
N ALA A 45 -19.90 -34.14 7.83
CA ALA A 45 -20.08 -32.76 8.31
C ALA A 45 -18.76 -32.19 8.77
N GLU A 46 -17.98 -32.95 9.52
CA GLU A 46 -16.63 -32.58 9.95
C GLU A 46 -15.69 -32.40 8.76
N LEU A 47 -15.77 -33.26 7.75
CA LEU A 47 -14.98 -33.14 6.53
C LEU A 47 -15.29 -31.85 5.74
N PHE A 48 -16.58 -31.50 5.57
CA PHE A 48 -16.95 -30.28 4.88
C PHE A 48 -16.61 -29.02 5.69
N ASP A 49 -16.72 -29.03 7.00
CA ASP A 49 -16.31 -27.94 7.86
C ASP A 49 -14.79 -27.74 7.81
N TYR A 50 -14.01 -28.83 7.86
CA TYR A 50 -12.57 -28.80 7.66
C TYR A 50 -12.19 -28.23 6.28
N LEU A 51 -12.83 -28.70 5.19
CA LEU A 51 -12.61 -28.22 3.83
C LEU A 51 -12.87 -26.72 3.72
N THR A 52 -14.00 -26.25 4.23
CA THR A 52 -14.40 -24.86 4.20
C THR A 52 -13.38 -23.99 4.93
N ARG A 53 -13.01 -24.34 6.14
CA ARG A 53 -11.97 -23.63 6.91
C ARG A 53 -10.63 -23.60 6.18
N ARG A 54 -10.24 -24.74 5.62
CA ARG A 54 -8.95 -24.87 4.91
C ARG A 54 -8.87 -23.97 3.68
N ILE A 55 -9.90 -23.99 2.83
CA ILE A 55 -9.98 -23.14 1.64
C ILE A 55 -10.03 -21.66 2.02
N THR A 56 -10.90 -21.28 2.97
CA THR A 56 -11.03 -19.89 3.40
C THR A 56 -9.72 -19.35 3.95
N THR A 57 -9.08 -20.06 4.87
CA THR A 57 -7.81 -19.64 5.47
C THR A 57 -6.69 -19.53 4.42
N SER A 58 -6.60 -20.49 3.50
CA SER A 58 -5.61 -20.47 2.42
C SER A 58 -5.84 -19.28 1.46
N TYR A 59 -7.09 -19.03 1.09
CA TYR A 59 -7.46 -17.89 0.23
C TYR A 59 -7.17 -16.55 0.89
N GLU A 60 -7.57 -16.36 2.15
CA GLU A 60 -7.32 -15.11 2.89
C GLU A 60 -5.84 -14.80 3.03
N LYS A 61 -5.02 -15.83 3.34
CA LYS A 61 -3.56 -15.71 3.39
C LYS A 61 -2.99 -15.30 2.03
N ALA A 62 -3.40 -15.96 0.96
CA ALA A 62 -2.94 -15.67 -0.39
C ALA A 62 -3.36 -14.27 -0.86
N ALA A 63 -4.61 -13.88 -0.62
CA ALA A 63 -5.12 -12.54 -0.96
C ALA A 63 -4.37 -11.44 -0.20
N ARG A 64 -4.03 -11.67 1.07
CA ARG A 64 -3.21 -10.74 1.87
C ARG A 64 -1.79 -10.61 1.32
N LEU A 65 -1.13 -11.73 0.99
CA LEU A 65 0.23 -11.72 0.42
C LEU A 65 0.25 -10.98 -0.93
N LYS A 66 -0.72 -11.24 -1.80
CA LYS A 66 -0.85 -10.54 -3.09
C LYS A 66 -1.03 -9.04 -2.91
N ARG A 67 -1.91 -8.59 -2.01
CA ARG A 67 -2.10 -7.16 -1.70
C ARG A 67 -0.82 -6.52 -1.17
N GLN A 68 -0.05 -7.24 -0.34
CA GLN A 68 1.23 -6.75 0.19
C GLN A 68 2.26 -6.58 -0.93
N ASP A 69 2.30 -7.48 -1.90
CA ASP A 69 3.22 -7.42 -3.04
C ASP A 69 2.79 -6.32 -4.03
N GLU A 70 1.50 -6.22 -4.36
CA GLU A 70 0.96 -5.14 -5.20
C GLU A 70 1.22 -3.74 -4.62
N ASN A 71 1.19 -3.59 -3.30
CA ASN A 71 1.43 -2.31 -2.62
C ASN A 71 2.91 -2.05 -2.31
N ARG A 72 3.81 -3.02 -2.56
CA ARG A 72 5.25 -2.84 -2.31
C ARG A 72 5.84 -1.64 -3.04
N PRO A 73 5.59 -1.42 -4.36
CA PRO A 73 6.08 -0.25 -5.07
C PRO A 73 5.62 1.07 -4.44
N ILE A 74 4.36 1.15 -4.01
CA ILE A 74 3.82 2.37 -3.41
C ILE A 74 4.49 2.69 -2.07
N ARG A 75 4.79 1.68 -1.26
CA ARG A 75 5.54 1.88 0.00
C ARG A 75 6.95 2.39 -0.24
N VAL A 76 7.63 1.86 -1.27
CA VAL A 76 8.96 2.34 -1.67
C VAL A 76 8.89 3.79 -2.12
N VAL A 77 7.92 4.15 -2.98
CA VAL A 77 7.72 5.52 -3.45
C VAL A 77 7.41 6.47 -2.29
N LYS A 78 6.51 6.12 -1.38
CA LYS A 78 6.19 6.94 -0.19
C LYS A 78 7.43 7.22 0.64
N LYS A 79 8.20 6.18 0.95
CA LYS A 79 9.45 6.31 1.71
C LYS A 79 10.45 7.22 0.99
N TYR A 80 10.64 7.01 -0.31
CA TYR A 80 11.54 7.85 -1.11
C TYR A 80 11.12 9.32 -1.10
N VAL A 81 9.83 9.60 -1.24
CA VAL A 81 9.29 10.98 -1.15
C VAL A 81 9.53 11.60 0.24
N GLU A 82 9.35 10.84 1.31
CA GLU A 82 9.59 11.30 2.69
C GLU A 82 11.07 11.59 2.97
N GLU A 83 11.99 10.89 2.30
CA GLU A 83 13.44 11.09 2.43
C GLU A 83 13.96 12.22 1.53
N HIS A 84 13.31 12.49 0.38
CA HIS A 84 13.79 13.41 -0.67
C HIS A 84 12.81 14.55 -1.00
N PHE A 85 11.82 14.84 -0.17
CA PHE A 85 10.76 15.82 -0.46
C PHE A 85 11.29 17.23 -0.79
N GLY A 86 12.47 17.62 -0.30
CA GLY A 86 13.11 18.89 -0.57
C GLY A 86 13.71 19.03 -1.98
N GLU A 87 13.85 17.91 -2.69
CA GLU A 87 14.42 17.84 -4.02
C GLU A 87 13.35 17.94 -5.12
N PRO A 88 13.71 18.29 -6.36
CA PRO A 88 12.79 18.17 -7.48
C PRO A 88 12.54 16.69 -7.78
N LEU A 89 11.34 16.22 -7.46
CA LEU A 89 10.91 14.84 -7.69
C LEU A 89 9.88 14.78 -8.83
N THR A 90 10.11 13.85 -9.75
CA THR A 90 9.17 13.55 -10.85
C THR A 90 8.61 12.14 -10.75
N LEU A 91 7.44 11.93 -11.33
CA LEU A 91 6.84 10.59 -11.39
C LEU A 91 7.68 9.64 -12.26
N GLU A 92 8.35 10.17 -13.28
CA GLU A 92 9.26 9.46 -14.17
C GLU A 92 10.45 8.88 -13.39
N GLU A 93 11.12 9.68 -12.56
CA GLU A 93 12.22 9.22 -11.70
C GLU A 93 11.76 8.14 -10.73
N LEU A 94 10.64 8.35 -10.06
CA LEU A 94 10.09 7.37 -9.12
C LEU A 94 9.66 6.08 -9.80
N SER A 95 9.19 6.13 -11.03
CA SER A 95 8.84 4.95 -11.81
C SER A 95 10.04 4.07 -12.11
N GLN A 96 11.21 4.67 -12.34
CA GLN A 96 12.47 3.95 -12.51
C GLN A 96 12.94 3.28 -11.21
N VAL A 97 12.74 3.95 -10.05
CA VAL A 97 13.10 3.38 -8.73
C VAL A 97 12.33 2.08 -8.44
N VAL A 98 11.11 1.97 -8.94
CA VAL A 98 10.23 0.81 -8.68
C VAL A 98 10.04 -0.12 -9.90
N ASP A 99 10.78 0.13 -10.98
CA ASP A 99 10.73 -0.63 -12.25
C ASP A 99 9.29 -0.76 -12.81
N LEU A 100 8.60 0.37 -12.87
CA LEU A 100 7.24 0.47 -13.41
C LEU A 100 7.16 1.56 -14.47
N SER A 101 6.15 1.50 -15.36
CA SER A 101 5.87 2.63 -16.23
C SER A 101 5.25 3.79 -15.42
N PRO A 102 5.53 5.08 -15.79
CA PRO A 102 4.95 6.25 -15.11
C PRO A 102 3.42 6.22 -15.06
N THR A 103 2.78 5.81 -16.16
CA THR A 103 1.31 5.69 -16.26
C THR A 103 0.75 4.66 -15.27
N TYR A 104 1.39 3.51 -15.18
CA TYR A 104 0.97 2.46 -14.27
C TYR A 104 1.20 2.89 -12.81
N LEU A 105 2.37 3.45 -12.50
CA LEU A 105 2.67 4.00 -11.17
C LEU A 105 1.65 5.06 -10.75
N SER A 106 1.31 6.01 -11.64
CA SER A 106 0.29 7.04 -11.38
C SER A 106 -1.06 6.44 -10.99
N THR A 107 -1.48 5.39 -11.72
CA THR A 107 -2.76 4.72 -11.50
C THR A 107 -2.81 4.01 -10.15
N ILE A 108 -1.79 3.18 -9.83
CA ILE A 108 -1.76 2.43 -8.58
C ILE A 108 -1.51 3.34 -7.38
N PHE A 109 -0.73 4.42 -7.54
CA PHE A 109 -0.47 5.40 -6.50
C PHE A 109 -1.76 6.11 -6.09
N LYS A 110 -2.55 6.60 -7.07
CA LYS A 110 -3.84 7.23 -6.81
C LYS A 110 -4.85 6.26 -6.20
N LYS A 111 -4.86 5.01 -6.66
CA LYS A 111 -5.73 3.95 -6.11
C LYS A 111 -5.41 3.66 -4.64
N ASP A 112 -4.12 3.60 -4.26
CA ASP A 112 -3.68 3.28 -2.90
C ASP A 112 -3.82 4.48 -1.95
N THR A 113 -3.44 5.69 -2.40
CA THR A 113 -3.36 6.88 -1.54
C THR A 113 -4.61 7.76 -1.58
N GLY A 114 -5.46 7.60 -2.59
CA GLY A 114 -6.57 8.52 -2.89
C GLY A 114 -6.13 9.84 -3.51
N MET A 115 -4.82 10.07 -3.73
CA MET A 115 -4.21 11.32 -4.19
C MET A 115 -3.33 11.08 -5.41
N THR A 116 -3.16 12.11 -6.25
CA THR A 116 -2.08 12.12 -7.24
C THR A 116 -0.72 12.22 -6.55
N PHE A 117 0.35 11.84 -7.26
CA PHE A 117 1.71 11.99 -6.73
C PHE A 117 2.04 13.44 -6.32
N LEU A 118 1.66 14.43 -7.16
CA LEU A 118 1.93 15.84 -6.87
C LEU A 118 1.17 16.34 -5.63
N GLU A 119 -0.06 15.89 -5.44
CA GLU A 119 -0.84 16.23 -4.23
C GLU A 119 -0.19 15.60 -2.99
N TYR A 120 0.29 14.36 -3.08
CA TYR A 120 0.99 13.70 -2.00
C TYR A 120 2.31 14.38 -1.65
N LEU A 121 3.15 14.70 -2.66
CA LEU A 121 4.39 15.43 -2.47
C LEU A 121 4.14 16.80 -1.82
N SER A 122 3.14 17.53 -2.30
CA SER A 122 2.74 18.81 -1.71
C SER A 122 2.33 18.67 -0.25
N LYS A 123 1.55 17.63 0.09
CA LYS A 123 1.17 17.31 1.46
C LYS A 123 2.39 17.07 2.35
N VAL A 124 3.32 16.20 1.93
CA VAL A 124 4.56 15.89 2.69
C VAL A 124 5.36 17.17 2.93
N ARG A 125 5.53 18.01 1.91
CA ARG A 125 6.22 19.32 2.00
C ARG A 125 5.55 20.27 2.99
N MET A 126 4.21 20.34 2.99
CA MET A 126 3.46 21.21 3.90
C MET A 126 3.50 20.70 5.33
N ASP A 127 3.44 19.38 5.54
CA ASP A 127 3.57 18.78 6.88
C ASP A 127 4.98 19.03 7.45
N MET A 128 6.02 18.93 6.63
CA MET A 128 7.38 19.27 7.04
C MET A 128 7.53 20.78 7.30
N ALA A 129 6.93 21.65 6.49
CA ALA A 129 6.92 23.08 6.73
C ALA A 129 6.27 23.45 8.07
N LYS A 130 5.15 22.81 8.44
CA LYS A 130 4.53 22.97 9.76
C LYS A 130 5.48 22.57 10.89
N LYS A 131 6.20 21.47 10.72
CA LYS A 131 7.19 20.99 11.70
C LYS A 131 8.32 22.01 11.86
N LEU A 132 8.94 22.45 10.77
CA LEU A 132 10.03 23.41 10.80
C LEU A 132 9.60 24.77 11.39
N LEU A 133 8.38 25.23 11.09
CA LEU A 133 7.84 26.46 11.67
C LEU A 133 7.70 26.40 13.20
N LYS A 134 7.43 25.22 13.77
CA LYS A 134 7.29 25.02 15.22
C LYS A 134 8.62 24.81 15.91
N GLU A 135 9.53 24.05 15.29
CA GLU A 135 10.72 23.52 15.93
C GLU A 135 11.97 24.36 15.67
N THR A 136 11.93 25.31 14.71
CA THR A 136 13.10 26.10 14.32
C THR A 136 12.80 27.59 14.27
N ASN A 137 13.89 28.40 14.33
CA ASN A 137 13.84 29.84 14.12
C ASN A 137 14.13 30.24 12.65
N ASP A 138 14.15 29.27 11.74
CA ASP A 138 14.40 29.54 10.32
C ASP A 138 13.42 30.55 9.75
N THR A 139 13.88 31.37 8.82
CA THR A 139 12.97 32.31 8.13
C THR A 139 11.97 31.55 7.25
N VAL A 140 10.85 32.19 6.92
CA VAL A 140 9.87 31.59 5.99
C VAL A 140 10.49 31.29 4.62
N ALA A 141 11.48 32.10 4.20
CA ALA A 141 12.21 31.90 2.96
C ALA A 141 13.13 30.66 3.04
N ASP A 142 13.83 30.46 4.17
CA ASP A 142 14.65 29.27 4.39
C ASP A 142 13.81 28.00 4.41
N ILE A 143 12.69 28.03 5.12
CA ILE A 143 11.75 26.89 5.16
C ILE A 143 11.19 26.58 3.77
N CYS A 144 10.81 27.62 3.01
CA CYS A 144 10.37 27.47 1.63
C CYS A 144 11.40 26.70 0.79
N GLY A 145 12.66 27.06 0.86
CA GLY A 145 13.75 26.36 0.17
C GLY A 145 13.96 24.93 0.67
N LYS A 146 13.99 24.73 2.00
CA LYS A 146 14.19 23.41 2.62
C LYS A 146 13.09 22.40 2.26
N VAL A 147 11.87 22.86 2.05
CA VAL A 147 10.76 22.00 1.65
C VAL A 147 10.54 21.91 0.13
N GLY A 148 11.51 22.38 -0.65
CA GLY A 148 11.55 22.18 -2.10
C GLY A 148 10.69 23.16 -2.92
N TYR A 149 10.45 24.37 -2.41
CA TYR A 149 9.83 25.48 -3.16
C TYR A 149 10.86 26.56 -3.45
N SER A 150 10.88 27.07 -4.67
CA SER A 150 11.73 28.18 -5.09
C SER A 150 11.07 29.56 -4.96
N ASP A 151 9.74 29.60 -4.91
CA ASP A 151 8.94 30.84 -4.83
C ASP A 151 8.22 30.94 -3.49
N VAL A 152 8.62 31.91 -2.67
CA VAL A 152 8.06 32.16 -1.33
C VAL A 152 6.59 32.58 -1.38
N ARG A 153 6.15 33.27 -2.44
CA ARG A 153 4.75 33.72 -2.59
C ARG A 153 3.86 32.51 -2.87
N TYR A 154 4.29 31.68 -3.81
CA TYR A 154 3.60 30.42 -4.13
C TYR A 154 3.56 29.48 -2.92
N PHE A 155 4.70 29.29 -2.24
CA PHE A 155 4.76 28.54 -0.98
C PHE A 155 3.77 29.07 0.05
N THR A 156 3.78 30.38 0.32
CA THR A 156 2.89 31.01 1.31
C THR A 156 1.42 30.78 0.97
N LYS A 157 1.04 30.93 -0.31
CA LYS A 157 -0.33 30.67 -0.78
C LYS A 157 -0.73 29.20 -0.57
N THR A 158 0.15 28.25 -0.94
CA THR A 158 -0.06 26.82 -0.79
C THR A 158 -0.17 26.43 0.67
N PHE A 159 0.75 26.93 1.51
CA PHE A 159 0.73 26.69 2.95
C PHE A 159 -0.54 27.24 3.61
N THR A 160 -0.96 28.45 3.25
CA THR A 160 -2.19 29.05 3.78
C THR A 160 -3.43 28.23 3.40
N LYS A 161 -3.49 27.74 2.15
CA LYS A 161 -4.58 26.84 1.72
C LYS A 161 -4.58 25.53 2.52
N TYR A 162 -3.41 25.00 2.84
CA TYR A 162 -3.25 23.74 3.55
C TYR A 162 -3.47 23.86 5.07
N ALA A 163 -2.92 24.89 5.68
CA ALA A 163 -2.90 25.07 7.14
C ALA A 163 -3.99 26.02 7.68
N GLY A 164 -4.68 26.76 6.81
CA GLY A 164 -5.68 27.76 7.19
C GLY A 164 -5.09 29.09 7.70
N LEU A 165 -3.78 29.17 7.90
CA LEU A 165 -3.06 30.34 8.43
C LEU A 165 -1.80 30.61 7.59
N LYS A 166 -1.36 31.88 7.53
CA LYS A 166 -0.07 32.19 6.91
C LYS A 166 1.09 31.61 7.76
N PRO A 167 2.26 31.28 7.15
CA PRO A 167 3.38 30.70 7.88
C PRO A 167 3.80 31.44 9.15
N LYS A 168 3.86 32.78 9.09
CA LYS A 168 4.22 33.62 10.26
C LYS A 168 3.16 33.55 11.37
N GLU A 169 1.89 33.53 11.00
CA GLU A 169 0.76 33.41 11.94
C GLU A 169 0.74 32.03 12.57
N TYR A 170 0.98 31.00 11.75
CA TYR A 170 1.09 29.62 12.20
C TYR A 170 2.21 29.45 13.24
N ARG A 171 3.39 30.01 12.98
CA ARG A 171 4.50 30.00 13.94
C ARG A 171 4.08 30.67 15.26
N LYS A 172 3.54 31.88 15.21
CA LYS A 172 3.16 32.63 16.40
C LYS A 172 2.14 31.88 17.28
N LEU A 173 1.31 31.04 16.67
CA LEU A 173 0.27 30.30 17.37
C LEU A 173 0.75 28.97 17.97
N TYR A 174 1.75 28.32 17.31
CA TYR A 174 2.12 26.93 17.61
C TYR A 174 3.58 26.70 18.01
N SER A 175 4.42 27.74 18.06
CA SER A 175 5.81 27.67 18.59
C SER A 175 5.92 28.19 20.01
#